data_cc6add8277d20d1a7d5b7301f642f3e4
#
_entry.id   cc6add8277d20d1a7d5b7301f642f3e4
#
_cell.length_a   1.000
_cell.length_b   1.000
_cell.length_c   1.000
_cell.angle_alpha   90.00
_cell.angle_beta   90.00
_cell.angle_gamma   90.00
#
_symmetry.space_group_name_H-M   'P 1'
#
loop_
_entity.id
_entity.type
_entity.pdbx_description
1 polymer ?
#
loop_
_entity_poly.entity_id
_entity_poly.type
_entity_poly.pdbx_seq_one_letter_code
_entity_poly.pdbx_strand_id
1 'polypeptide(L)'
;LALVEEDIDRELALEVARAMVLFLKRPGGQSQFSAQLAGQMADRDPLRDLQAWVVDHPEVEHSVEALASRVAMSPRHFARVFREEVGQSPGRFVECVRVEAARRRLEESRRSLEEIACGVGFGTGETMRRAFLRQLGMGPSAYRERFSETAGLARA
;
A
#
# COMPACT_ATOMS: atom_id res chain seq x y z
N LEU A 1 -11.79 28.67 7.36
CA LEU A 1 -12.15 27.51 6.54
C LEU A 1 -10.94 26.80 5.97
N ALA A 2 -9.87 27.49 5.52
CA ALA A 2 -8.64 26.91 4.98
C ALA A 2 -7.83 26.10 6.01
N LEU A 3 -7.86 26.46 7.28
CA LEU A 3 -7.13 25.78 8.36
C LEU A 3 -7.72 24.40 8.70
N VAL A 4 -9.02 24.21 8.50
CA VAL A 4 -9.70 22.93 8.79
C VAL A 4 -9.44 21.88 7.67
N GLU A 5 -9.27 22.33 6.43
CA GLU A 5 -8.96 21.43 5.30
C GLU A 5 -7.52 20.91 5.35
N GLU A 6 -6.58 21.72 5.82
CA GLU A 6 -5.16 21.34 5.95
C GLU A 6 -4.95 20.32 7.09
N ASP A 7 -5.70 20.41 8.16
CA ASP A 7 -5.63 19.48 9.29
C ASP A 7 -6.26 18.12 8.93
N ILE A 8 -7.33 18.09 8.17
CA ILE A 8 -7.99 16.85 7.72
C ILE A 8 -7.07 16.06 6.75
N ASP A 9 -6.40 16.76 5.85
CA ASP A 9 -5.45 16.15 4.91
C ASP A 9 -4.20 15.58 5.61
N ARG A 10 -3.74 16.30 6.62
CA ARG A 10 -2.58 15.89 7.42
C ARG A 10 -2.91 14.70 8.32
N GLU A 11 -4.12 14.65 8.86
CA GLU A 11 -4.59 13.54 9.67
C GLU A 11 -4.83 12.27 8.82
N LEU A 12 -5.42 12.41 7.64
CA LEU A 12 -5.59 11.30 6.70
C LEU A 12 -4.25 10.78 6.16
N ALA A 13 -3.32 11.67 5.83
CA ALA A 13 -1.97 11.30 5.42
C ALA A 13 -1.19 10.62 6.55
N LEU A 14 -1.39 11.05 7.79
CA LEU A 14 -0.83 10.43 8.98
C LEU A 14 -1.50 9.08 9.31
N GLU A 15 -2.78 8.92 9.06
CA GLU A 15 -3.48 7.64 9.24
C GLU A 15 -3.05 6.60 8.21
N VAL A 16 -2.91 7.00 6.95
CA VAL A 16 -2.36 6.15 5.89
C VAL A 16 -0.89 5.82 6.17
N ALA A 17 -0.09 6.80 6.59
CA ALA A 17 1.30 6.59 6.98
C ALA A 17 1.42 5.73 8.25
N ARG A 18 0.53 5.91 9.23
CA ARG A 18 0.44 5.05 10.42
C ARG A 18 -0.02 3.65 10.08
N ALA A 19 -0.98 3.47 9.19
CA ALA A 19 -1.37 2.16 8.70
C ALA A 19 -0.18 1.45 8.01
N MET A 20 0.59 2.14 7.17
CA MET A 20 1.78 1.58 6.54
C MET A 20 2.93 1.31 7.54
N VAL A 21 3.17 2.22 8.47
CA VAL A 21 4.22 2.05 9.50
C VAL A 21 3.84 0.96 10.51
N LEU A 22 2.57 0.81 10.85
CA LEU A 22 2.08 -0.29 11.69
C LEU A 22 2.20 -1.65 10.98
N PHE A 23 2.09 -1.70 9.65
CA PHE A 23 2.33 -2.91 8.86
C PHE A 23 3.81 -3.31 8.83
N LEU A 24 4.72 -2.32 8.84
CA LEU A 24 6.17 -2.57 8.83
C LEU A 24 6.79 -2.76 10.23
N LYS A 25 6.06 -2.41 11.30
CA LYS A 25 6.55 -2.40 12.69
C LYS A 25 5.66 -3.19 13.64
N ARG A 26 5.23 -4.41 13.30
CA ARG A 26 4.81 -5.32 14.35
C ARG A 26 6.04 -6.09 14.84
N PRO A 27 6.55 -5.84 16.07
CA PRO A 27 7.50 -6.75 16.66
C PRO A 27 6.75 -8.07 16.88
N GLY A 28 7.16 -9.11 16.17
CA GLY A 28 6.68 -10.46 16.40
C GLY A 28 6.85 -10.79 17.87
N GLY A 29 5.79 -11.22 18.53
CA GLY A 29 5.83 -11.66 19.89
C GLY A 29 6.92 -12.70 20.06
N GLN A 30 7.74 -12.52 21.08
CA GLN A 30 8.72 -13.49 21.51
C GLN A 30 8.01 -14.78 21.89
N SER A 31 8.14 -15.80 21.07
CA SER A 31 8.04 -17.16 21.53
C SER A 31 9.44 -17.77 21.47
N GLN A 32 9.97 -18.02 22.66
CA GLN A 32 11.31 -18.50 22.90
C GLN A 32 11.56 -19.90 22.35
N PHE A 33 12.68 -20.03 21.68
CA PHE A 33 13.68 -21.10 21.75
C PHE A 33 13.22 -22.54 21.97
N SER A 34 13.20 -23.33 20.91
CA SER A 34 14.01 -24.54 20.79
C SER A 34 13.86 -25.15 19.40
N ALA A 35 14.90 -25.09 18.69
CA ALA A 35 15.37 -25.93 17.59
C ALA A 35 16.27 -25.09 16.70
N GLN A 36 17.52 -24.98 17.09
CA GLN A 36 18.50 -24.05 16.50
C GLN A 36 18.92 -24.37 15.05
N LEU A 37 18.38 -25.42 14.41
CA LEU A 37 18.62 -25.69 12.99
C LEU A 37 17.36 -25.75 12.13
N ALA A 38 16.21 -26.08 12.68
CA ALA A 38 14.90 -25.88 12.00
C ALA A 38 14.44 -24.41 12.11
N GLY A 39 14.97 -23.67 13.09
CA GLY A 39 14.63 -22.27 13.38
C GLY A 39 15.15 -21.26 12.36
N GLN A 40 16.21 -21.53 11.62
CA GLN A 40 16.71 -20.60 10.59
C GLN A 40 15.87 -20.57 9.31
N MET A 41 14.99 -21.57 9.10
CA MET A 41 13.97 -21.55 8.05
C MET A 41 12.57 -21.18 8.56
N ALA A 42 12.36 -21.20 9.89
CA ALA A 42 11.08 -20.92 10.53
C ALA A 42 10.92 -19.46 11.01
N ASP A 43 11.96 -18.64 10.93
CA ASP A 43 11.95 -17.25 11.42
C ASP A 43 11.54 -16.24 10.32
N ARG A 44 11.15 -16.72 9.15
CA ARG A 44 10.53 -15.90 8.11
C ARG A 44 9.02 -16.00 8.25
N ASP A 45 8.40 -14.90 8.65
CA ASP A 45 6.96 -14.75 8.53
C ASP A 45 6.59 -14.67 7.04
N PRO A 46 6.00 -15.70 6.41
CA PRO A 46 5.72 -15.72 4.98
C PRO A 46 4.80 -14.59 4.55
N LEU A 47 3.91 -14.14 5.44
CA LEU A 47 2.99 -13.03 5.13
C LEU A 47 3.73 -11.69 5.16
N ARG A 48 4.71 -11.54 6.02
CA ARG A 48 5.55 -10.34 6.08
C ARG A 48 6.43 -10.20 4.84
N ASP A 49 7.05 -11.30 4.43
CA ASP A 49 7.84 -11.35 3.20
C ASP A 49 6.96 -11.06 1.96
N LEU A 50 5.74 -11.60 1.94
CA LEU A 50 4.75 -11.35 0.90
C LEU A 50 4.34 -9.87 0.84
N GLN A 51 4.07 -9.25 1.99
CA GLN A 51 3.73 -7.83 2.06
C GLN A 51 4.85 -6.94 1.51
N ALA A 52 6.10 -7.20 1.91
CA ALA A 52 7.26 -6.50 1.39
C ALA A 52 7.39 -6.66 -0.13
N TRP A 53 7.19 -7.87 -0.63
CA TRP A 53 7.22 -8.14 -2.06
C TRP A 53 6.13 -7.39 -2.83
N VAL A 54 4.90 -7.32 -2.32
CA VAL A 54 3.80 -6.56 -2.93
C VAL A 54 4.13 -5.07 -2.99
N VAL A 55 4.74 -4.52 -1.93
CA VAL A 55 5.16 -3.10 -1.88
C VAL A 55 6.23 -2.80 -2.93
N ASP A 56 7.17 -3.73 -3.14
CA ASP A 56 8.25 -3.57 -4.12
C ASP A 56 7.79 -3.77 -5.57
N HIS A 57 6.68 -4.49 -5.79
CA HIS A 57 6.18 -4.85 -7.11
C HIS A 57 4.68 -4.53 -7.28
N PRO A 58 4.26 -3.27 -7.13
CA PRO A 58 2.83 -2.91 -7.19
C PRO A 58 2.20 -3.15 -8.57
N GLU A 59 3.01 -3.16 -9.64
CA GLU A 59 2.60 -3.34 -11.02
C GLU A 59 2.21 -4.78 -11.37
N VAL A 60 2.68 -5.76 -10.59
CA VAL A 60 2.42 -7.18 -10.85
C VAL A 60 0.97 -7.52 -10.53
N GLU A 61 0.43 -8.56 -11.15
CA GLU A 61 -0.87 -9.10 -10.80
C GLU A 61 -0.87 -9.67 -9.38
N HIS A 62 -1.76 -9.15 -8.53
CA HIS A 62 -1.93 -9.55 -7.13
C HIS A 62 -3.34 -10.08 -6.88
N SER A 63 -3.79 -11.06 -7.67
CA SER A 63 -5.01 -11.80 -7.34
C SER A 63 -4.82 -12.59 -6.05
N VAL A 64 -5.91 -12.89 -5.36
CA VAL A 64 -5.87 -13.69 -4.12
C VAL A 64 -5.22 -15.04 -4.38
N GLU A 65 -5.49 -15.64 -5.53
CA GLU A 65 -4.93 -16.90 -5.98
C GLU A 65 -3.41 -16.83 -6.17
N ALA A 66 -2.92 -15.77 -6.81
CA ALA A 66 -1.49 -15.56 -7.04
C ALA A 66 -0.75 -15.32 -5.71
N LEU A 67 -1.30 -14.52 -4.83
CA LEU A 67 -0.72 -14.25 -3.51
C LEU A 67 -0.72 -15.50 -2.61
N ALA A 68 -1.82 -16.24 -2.59
CA ALA A 68 -1.95 -17.49 -1.82
C ALA A 68 -0.94 -18.54 -2.29
N SER A 69 -0.74 -18.68 -3.60
CA SER A 69 0.23 -19.60 -4.17
C SER A 69 1.67 -19.30 -3.72
N ARG A 70 2.03 -18.02 -3.58
CA ARG A 70 3.37 -17.60 -3.11
C ARG A 70 3.69 -18.05 -1.69
N VAL A 71 2.66 -18.17 -0.85
CA VAL A 71 2.80 -18.59 0.55
C VAL A 71 2.34 -20.04 0.79
N ALA A 72 2.14 -20.80 -0.29
CA ALA A 72 1.71 -22.21 -0.28
C ALA A 72 0.41 -22.44 0.52
N MET A 73 -0.54 -21.50 0.41
CA MET A 73 -1.86 -21.58 1.05
C MET A 73 -2.96 -21.71 0.00
N SER A 74 -4.12 -22.30 0.39
CA SER A 74 -5.32 -22.16 -0.43
C SER A 74 -5.84 -20.72 -0.39
N PRO A 75 -6.50 -20.21 -1.46
CA PRO A 75 -7.00 -18.83 -1.50
C PRO A 75 -7.90 -18.47 -0.31
N ARG A 76 -8.77 -19.38 0.09
CA ARG A 76 -9.69 -19.18 1.23
C ARG A 76 -8.94 -19.08 2.56
N HIS A 77 -7.98 -19.96 2.79
CA HIS A 77 -7.15 -19.96 3.99
C HIS A 77 -6.29 -18.69 4.05
N PHE A 78 -5.63 -18.36 2.95
CA PHE A 78 -4.83 -17.15 2.82
C PHE A 78 -5.64 -15.89 3.12
N ALA A 79 -6.80 -15.70 2.50
CA ALA A 79 -7.63 -14.51 2.70
C ALA A 79 -8.08 -14.35 4.17
N ARG A 80 -8.37 -15.46 4.86
CA ARG A 80 -8.73 -15.46 6.28
C ARG A 80 -7.52 -15.07 7.14
N VAL A 81 -6.41 -15.77 7.01
CA VAL A 81 -5.20 -15.54 7.82
C VAL A 81 -4.65 -14.13 7.57
N PHE A 82 -4.60 -13.70 6.31
CA PHE A 82 -4.16 -12.35 5.96
C PHE A 82 -5.01 -11.27 6.64
N ARG A 83 -6.35 -11.45 6.64
CA ARG A 83 -7.25 -10.50 7.33
C ARG A 83 -7.04 -10.51 8.84
N GLU A 84 -6.84 -11.67 9.45
CA GLU A 84 -6.62 -11.82 10.89
C GLU A 84 -5.30 -11.18 11.31
N GLU A 85 -4.22 -11.35 10.55
CA GLU A 85 -2.88 -10.84 10.90
C GLU A 85 -2.65 -9.39 10.43
N VAL A 86 -3.13 -9.03 9.26
CA VAL A 86 -2.90 -7.71 8.64
C VAL A 86 -4.02 -6.71 8.97
N GLY A 87 -5.19 -7.18 9.39
CA GLY A 87 -6.33 -6.35 9.75
C GLY A 87 -7.18 -5.87 8.57
N GLN A 88 -6.82 -6.25 7.34
CA GLN A 88 -7.56 -5.92 6.12
C GLN A 88 -7.48 -7.05 5.08
N SER A 89 -8.38 -7.01 4.09
CA SER A 89 -8.33 -8.01 3.02
C SER A 89 -7.10 -7.83 2.11
N PRO A 90 -6.61 -8.91 1.47
CA PRO A 90 -5.50 -8.82 0.52
C PRO A 90 -5.73 -7.79 -0.60
N GLY A 91 -6.93 -7.74 -1.17
CA GLY A 91 -7.27 -6.77 -2.22
C GLY A 91 -7.23 -5.32 -1.75
N ARG A 92 -7.65 -5.06 -0.51
CA ARG A 92 -7.56 -3.72 0.09
C ARG A 92 -6.11 -3.32 0.33
N PHE A 93 -5.29 -4.24 0.81
CA PHE A 93 -3.86 -4.01 1.00
C PHE A 93 -3.16 -3.66 -0.33
N VAL A 94 -3.39 -4.45 -1.38
CA VAL A 94 -2.85 -4.19 -2.72
C VAL A 94 -3.29 -2.82 -3.25
N GLU A 95 -4.57 -2.48 -3.08
CA GLU A 95 -5.09 -1.17 -3.48
C GLU A 95 -4.37 -0.02 -2.75
N CYS A 96 -4.15 -0.14 -1.44
CA CYS A 96 -3.40 0.85 -0.66
C CYS A 96 -1.97 1.01 -1.16
N VAL A 97 -1.27 -0.10 -1.41
CA VAL A 97 0.09 -0.09 -1.96
C VAL A 97 0.16 0.61 -3.31
N ARG A 98 -0.79 0.32 -4.20
CA ARG A 98 -0.86 0.94 -5.53
C ARG A 98 -1.17 2.43 -5.48
N VAL A 99 -2.06 2.86 -4.59
CA VAL A 99 -2.34 4.30 -4.38
C VAL A 99 -1.09 5.01 -3.91
N GLU A 100 -0.36 4.44 -2.95
CA GLU A 100 0.87 5.05 -2.46
C GLU A 100 1.97 5.11 -3.53
N ALA A 101 2.13 4.07 -4.33
CA ALA A 101 3.05 4.07 -5.46
C ALA A 101 2.66 5.12 -6.53
N ALA A 102 1.36 5.29 -6.79
CA ALA A 102 0.85 6.28 -7.71
C ALA A 102 1.07 7.72 -7.20
N ARG A 103 0.87 7.96 -5.88
CA ARG A 103 1.16 9.26 -5.25
C ARG A 103 2.60 9.69 -5.52
N ARG A 104 3.59 8.83 -5.22
CA ARG A 104 5.00 9.13 -5.46
C ARG A 104 5.27 9.47 -6.93
N ARG A 105 4.70 8.70 -7.87
CA ARG A 105 4.86 8.99 -9.31
C ARG A 105 4.19 10.28 -9.76
N LEU A 106 3.07 10.67 -9.15
CA LEU A 106 2.41 11.95 -9.40
C LEU A 106 3.26 13.14 -8.92
N GLU A 107 3.98 12.97 -7.82
CA GLU A 107 4.87 13.96 -7.22
C GLU A 107 6.19 14.10 -8.00
N GLU A 108 6.76 12.97 -8.44
CA GLU A 108 8.10 12.89 -9.03
C GLU A 108 8.11 13.06 -10.56
N SER A 109 6.97 12.88 -11.23
CA SER A 109 6.93 12.85 -12.69
C SER A 109 5.74 13.62 -13.29
N ARG A 110 5.92 14.04 -14.55
CA ARG A 110 4.86 14.63 -15.38
C ARG A 110 4.18 13.62 -16.31
N ARG A 111 4.33 12.34 -16.06
CA ARG A 111 3.66 11.29 -16.85
C ARG A 111 2.14 11.46 -16.80
N SER A 112 1.48 10.97 -17.84
CA SER A 112 0.02 10.97 -17.88
C SER A 112 -0.56 10.09 -16.77
N LEU A 113 -1.80 10.35 -16.38
CA LEU A 113 -2.49 9.53 -15.37
C LEU A 113 -2.63 8.08 -15.83
N GLU A 114 -2.81 7.86 -17.12
CA GLU A 114 -2.93 6.52 -17.70
C GLU A 114 -1.63 5.74 -17.62
N GLU A 115 -0.49 6.38 -17.96
CA GLU A 115 0.84 5.76 -17.81
C GLU A 115 1.16 5.42 -16.35
N ILE A 116 0.78 6.29 -15.41
CA ILE A 116 0.98 6.03 -13.99
C ILE A 116 0.10 4.87 -13.56
N ALA A 117 -1.19 4.87 -13.92
CA ALA A 117 -2.13 3.80 -13.57
C ALA A 117 -1.67 2.44 -14.06
N CYS A 118 -1.25 2.33 -15.31
CA CYS A 118 -0.66 1.12 -15.87
C CYS A 118 0.61 0.72 -15.12
N GLY A 119 1.50 1.67 -14.89
CA GLY A 119 2.80 1.41 -14.27
C GLY A 119 2.73 0.99 -12.80
N VAL A 120 1.64 1.28 -12.09
CA VAL A 120 1.43 0.83 -10.69
C VAL A 120 0.43 -0.31 -10.56
N GLY A 121 -0.05 -0.86 -11.68
CA GLY A 121 -0.90 -2.05 -11.69
C GLY A 121 -2.40 -1.80 -11.58
N PHE A 122 -2.89 -0.56 -11.71
CA PHE A 122 -4.33 -0.29 -11.80
C PHE A 122 -4.93 -0.67 -13.15
N GLY A 123 -4.12 -0.77 -14.19
CA GLY A 123 -4.54 -1.05 -15.55
C GLY A 123 -5.11 0.16 -16.27
N THR A 124 -5.98 0.95 -15.64
CA THR A 124 -6.59 2.15 -16.23
C THR A 124 -6.59 3.34 -15.27
N GLY A 125 -6.55 4.56 -15.82
CA GLY A 125 -6.68 5.79 -15.05
C GLY A 125 -7.99 5.89 -14.26
N GLU A 126 -9.10 5.35 -14.80
CA GLU A 126 -10.38 5.33 -14.11
C GLU A 126 -10.38 4.42 -12.88
N THR A 127 -9.73 3.25 -12.95
CA THR A 127 -9.57 2.37 -11.79
C THR A 127 -8.74 3.05 -10.70
N MET A 128 -7.65 3.70 -11.09
CA MET A 128 -6.82 4.50 -10.19
C MET A 128 -7.63 5.65 -9.56
N ARG A 129 -8.41 6.39 -10.36
CA ARG A 129 -9.24 7.51 -9.89
C ARG A 129 -10.23 7.05 -8.80
N ARG A 130 -10.90 5.92 -9.00
CA ARG A 130 -11.83 5.36 -8.00
C ARG A 130 -11.12 4.99 -6.70
N ALA A 131 -9.94 4.40 -6.80
CA ALA A 131 -9.14 4.05 -5.62
C ALA A 131 -8.71 5.32 -4.85
N PHE A 132 -8.25 6.36 -5.56
CA PHE A 132 -7.90 7.65 -4.96
C PHE A 132 -9.08 8.29 -4.23
N LEU A 133 -10.25 8.32 -4.86
CA LEU A 133 -11.46 8.87 -4.23
C LEU A 133 -11.86 8.11 -2.96
N ARG A 134 -11.76 6.77 -2.98
CA ARG A 134 -12.07 5.95 -1.79
C ARG A 134 -11.10 6.17 -0.65
N GLN A 135 -9.82 6.36 -0.94
CA GLN A 135 -8.77 6.42 0.08
C GLN A 135 -8.41 7.83 0.51
N LEU A 136 -8.42 8.78 -0.42
CA LEU A 136 -7.94 10.15 -0.21
C LEU A 136 -9.04 11.21 -0.33
N GLY A 137 -10.25 10.83 -0.74
CA GLY A 137 -11.35 11.78 -0.96
C GLY A 137 -11.16 12.68 -2.17
N MET A 138 -10.06 12.57 -2.92
CA MET A 138 -9.76 13.38 -4.10
C MET A 138 -9.21 12.53 -5.25
N GLY A 139 -9.35 13.02 -6.49
CA GLY A 139 -8.81 12.34 -7.67
C GLY A 139 -7.31 12.60 -7.88
N PRO A 140 -6.64 11.78 -8.73
CA PRO A 140 -5.20 11.92 -8.99
C PRO A 140 -4.81 13.26 -9.61
N SER A 141 -5.67 13.86 -10.44
CA SER A 141 -5.43 15.19 -11.03
C SER A 141 -5.37 16.26 -9.96
N ALA A 142 -6.40 16.32 -9.11
CA ALA A 142 -6.48 17.26 -8.00
C ALA A 142 -5.32 17.08 -7.02
N TYR A 143 -4.93 15.83 -6.77
CA TYR A 143 -3.75 15.52 -5.94
C TYR A 143 -2.46 16.11 -6.55
N ARG A 144 -2.23 15.91 -7.84
CA ARG A 144 -1.06 16.46 -8.54
C ARG A 144 -1.01 17.99 -8.52
N GLU A 145 -2.14 18.64 -8.79
CA GLU A 145 -2.23 20.12 -8.77
C GLU A 145 -1.88 20.66 -7.39
N ARG A 146 -2.47 20.12 -6.36
CA ARG A 146 -2.24 20.54 -4.96
C ARG A 146 -0.77 20.34 -4.55
N PHE A 147 -0.16 19.23 -4.92
CA PHE A 147 1.25 18.98 -4.63
C PHE A 147 2.19 19.93 -5.40
N SER A 148 1.87 20.25 -6.66
CA SER A 148 2.64 21.19 -7.47
C SER A 148 2.58 22.62 -6.94
N GLU A 149 1.45 23.06 -6.40
CA GLU A 149 1.30 24.36 -5.75
C GLU A 149 2.13 24.46 -4.46
N THR A 150 2.09 23.41 -3.63
CA THR A 150 2.88 23.35 -2.38
C THR A 150 4.39 23.35 -2.66
N ALA A 151 4.84 22.64 -3.70
CA ALA A 151 6.25 22.62 -4.11
C ALA A 151 6.73 23.97 -4.71
N GLY A 152 5.81 24.71 -5.33
CA GLY A 152 6.07 26.07 -5.84
C GLY A 152 6.27 27.09 -4.70
N LEU A 153 5.48 27.00 -3.65
CA LEU A 153 5.58 27.86 -2.47
C LEU A 153 6.85 27.62 -1.64
N ALA A 154 7.34 26.38 -1.62
CA ALA A 154 8.56 26.02 -0.89
C ALA A 154 9.87 26.51 -1.59
N ARG A 155 9.79 26.95 -2.86
CA ARG A 155 10.93 27.46 -3.66
C ARG A 155 10.95 28.98 -3.81
N ALA A 156 9.94 29.65 -3.32
CA ALA A 156 9.83 31.11 -3.33
C ALA A 156 10.25 31.68 -1.96
#